data_97620e8cb2b21f1a8b6f45f65a7f6e4b
#
_entry.id   97620e8cb2b21f1a8b6f45f65a7f6e4b
#
_cell.length_a   1.000
_cell.length_b   1.000
_cell.length_c   1.000
_cell.angle_alpha   90.00
_cell.angle_beta   90.00
_cell.angle_gamma   90.00
#
_symmetry.space_group_name_H-M   'P 1'
#
loop_
_entity.id
_entity.type
_entity.pdbx_description
1 polymer ?
#
loop_
_entity_poly.entity_id
_entity_poly.type
_entity_poly.pdbx_seq_one_letter_code
_entity_poly.pdbx_strand_id
1 'polypeptide(L)'
;MEAFHRAYEFYSDRRVGNVMAFVCHSWLLYKPLYDEVFPKGGNLQQFYELFDVSEPHPSEKNGDFWRVFNRTYSPEALDEVVADTRMRKNLVKFLKEGKCMGYAFGIILYDGEKIINQ
;
A
#
# COMPACT_ATOMS: atom_id res chain seq x y z
N MET A 1 -6.24 2.44 -15.09
CA MET A 1 -5.35 1.81 -16.09
C MET A 1 -4.74 2.79 -17.09
N GLU A 2 -5.35 3.94 -17.29
CA GLU A 2 -4.79 4.94 -18.21
C GLU A 2 -3.38 5.40 -17.80
N ALA A 3 -3.14 5.57 -16.49
CA ALA A 3 -1.81 5.96 -16.01
C ALA A 3 -0.74 4.90 -16.34
N PHE A 4 -1.08 3.62 -16.24
CA PHE A 4 -0.17 2.54 -16.63
C PHE A 4 0.08 2.54 -18.13
N HIS A 5 -0.96 2.78 -18.91
CA HIS A 5 -0.82 2.84 -20.37
C HIS A 5 0.07 4.00 -20.80
N ARG A 6 -0.09 5.17 -20.21
CA ARG A 6 0.77 6.34 -20.49
C ARG A 6 2.21 6.06 -20.13
N ALA A 7 2.47 5.47 -18.97
CA ALA A 7 3.82 5.11 -18.56
C ALA A 7 4.41 4.05 -19.51
N TYR A 8 3.59 3.09 -19.92
CA TYR A 8 3.99 2.04 -20.86
C TYR A 8 4.48 2.66 -22.18
N GLU A 9 3.76 3.64 -22.70
CA GLU A 9 4.16 4.32 -23.95
C GLU A 9 5.37 5.23 -23.75
N PHE A 10 5.38 6.00 -22.66
CA PHE A 10 6.45 6.96 -22.37
C PHE A 10 7.79 6.28 -22.13
N TYR A 11 7.80 5.16 -21.39
CA TYR A 11 9.00 4.42 -21.06
C TYR A 11 9.18 3.18 -21.94
N SER A 12 8.89 3.29 -23.22
CA SER A 12 8.94 2.16 -24.14
C SER A 12 10.29 1.45 -24.20
N ASP A 13 11.39 2.18 -23.93
CA ASP A 13 12.75 1.65 -23.88
C ASP A 13 13.01 0.77 -22.65
N ARG A 14 12.11 0.78 -21.67
CA ARG A 14 12.21 -0.02 -20.45
C ARG A 14 11.46 -1.34 -20.50
N ARG A 15 10.82 -1.62 -21.63
CA ARG A 15 10.10 -2.87 -21.81
C ARG A 15 11.04 -4.02 -22.13
N VAL A 16 10.64 -5.22 -21.68
CA VAL A 16 11.25 -6.47 -22.13
C VAL A 16 10.26 -7.12 -23.09
N GLY A 17 10.57 -7.10 -24.37
CA GLY A 17 9.58 -7.41 -25.40
C GLY A 17 8.48 -6.35 -25.39
N ASN A 18 7.22 -6.77 -25.20
CA ASN A 18 6.09 -5.85 -25.06
C ASN A 18 5.61 -5.70 -23.62
N VAL A 19 6.40 -6.13 -22.63
CA VAL A 19 6.00 -6.12 -21.22
C VAL A 19 6.81 -5.08 -20.47
N MET A 20 6.11 -4.27 -19.67
CA MET A 20 6.73 -3.34 -18.72
C MET A 20 6.42 -3.76 -17.29
N ALA A 21 7.45 -3.75 -16.44
CA ALA A 21 7.30 -4.00 -15.00
C ALA A 21 7.17 -2.68 -14.24
N PHE A 22 6.18 -2.60 -13.37
CA PHE A 22 6.04 -1.50 -12.40
C PHE A 22 6.30 -2.07 -11.01
N VAL A 23 7.24 -1.47 -10.28
CA VAL A 23 7.62 -1.92 -8.94
C VAL A 23 7.22 -0.85 -7.93
N CYS A 24 6.63 -1.27 -6.83
CA CYS A 24 6.24 -0.38 -5.74
C CYS A 24 6.79 -0.92 -4.42
N HIS A 25 7.33 -0.02 -3.61
CA HIS A 25 7.77 -0.28 -2.25
C HIS A 25 6.95 0.61 -1.34
N SER A 26 6.02 0.05 -0.58
CA SER A 26 5.04 0.88 0.12
C SER A 26 4.42 0.18 1.33
N TRP A 27 4.07 0.99 2.32
CA TRP A 27 3.22 0.57 3.45
C TRP A 27 1.82 0.16 2.99
N LEU A 28 1.36 0.68 1.85
CA LEU A 28 0.06 0.33 1.27
C LEU A 28 0.00 -1.13 0.81
N LEU A 29 1.14 -1.78 0.65
CA LEU A 29 1.24 -3.19 0.27
C LEU A 29 1.47 -4.12 1.46
N TYR A 30 1.40 -3.61 2.67
CA TYR A 30 1.58 -4.40 3.88
C TYR A 30 0.30 -5.19 4.18
N LYS A 31 0.37 -6.52 4.03
CA LYS A 31 -0.79 -7.41 4.13
C LYS A 31 -1.61 -7.25 5.41
N PRO A 32 -1.02 -7.14 6.61
CA PRO A 32 -1.80 -6.94 7.82
C PRO A 32 -2.70 -5.70 7.79
N LEU A 33 -2.25 -4.61 7.13
CA LEU A 33 -3.09 -3.42 6.95
C LEU A 33 -4.23 -3.67 5.96
N TYR A 34 -3.95 -4.40 4.88
CA TYR A 34 -4.98 -4.82 3.93
C TYR A 34 -6.09 -5.61 4.64
N ASP A 35 -5.70 -6.55 5.49
CA ASP A 35 -6.65 -7.46 6.14
C ASP A 35 -7.46 -6.79 7.26
N GLU A 36 -6.84 -5.90 8.04
CA GLU A 36 -7.42 -5.43 9.29
C GLU A 36 -7.71 -3.94 9.35
N VAL A 37 -7.09 -3.14 8.51
CA VAL A 37 -7.17 -1.68 8.59
C VAL A 37 -7.90 -1.08 7.38
N PHE A 38 -7.57 -1.51 6.19
CA PHE A 38 -8.17 -0.95 4.98
C PHE A 38 -9.63 -1.39 4.86
N PRO A 39 -10.57 -0.45 4.61
CA PRO A 39 -11.97 -0.81 4.41
C PRO A 39 -12.15 -1.80 3.28
N LYS A 40 -12.95 -2.83 3.51
CA LYS A 40 -13.19 -3.89 2.52
C LYS A 40 -13.81 -3.33 1.25
N GLY A 41 -13.22 -3.68 0.10
CA GLY A 41 -13.67 -3.23 -1.19
C GLY A 41 -13.37 -1.77 -1.51
N GLY A 42 -12.66 -1.06 -0.62
CA GLY A 42 -12.30 0.33 -0.81
C GLY A 42 -11.07 0.52 -1.72
N ASN A 43 -10.74 1.78 -1.96
CA ASN A 43 -9.68 2.14 -2.90
C ASN A 43 -8.31 1.55 -2.51
N LEU A 44 -7.99 1.49 -1.22
CA LEU A 44 -6.70 0.98 -0.77
C LEU A 44 -6.58 -0.52 -0.98
N GLN A 45 -7.65 -1.29 -0.75
CA GLN A 45 -7.66 -2.71 -1.08
C GLN A 45 -7.58 -2.94 -2.58
N GLN A 46 -8.28 -2.14 -3.37
CA GLN A 46 -8.22 -2.23 -4.84
C GLN A 46 -6.80 -1.95 -5.35
N PHE A 47 -6.12 -0.96 -4.77
CA PHE A 47 -4.73 -0.66 -5.10
C PHE A 47 -3.82 -1.86 -4.81
N TYR A 48 -3.93 -2.43 -3.62
CA TYR A 48 -3.15 -3.61 -3.22
C TYR A 48 -3.34 -4.77 -4.21
N GLU A 49 -4.58 -5.00 -4.62
CA GLU A 49 -4.95 -6.13 -5.48
C GLU A 49 -4.39 -6.04 -6.90
N LEU A 50 -3.90 -4.87 -7.31
CA LEU A 50 -3.24 -4.72 -8.61
C LEU A 50 -1.86 -5.40 -8.65
N PHE A 51 -1.23 -5.62 -7.51
CA PHE A 51 0.16 -6.05 -7.42
C PHE A 51 0.26 -7.52 -7.06
N ASP A 52 1.36 -8.13 -7.53
CA ASP A 52 1.88 -9.36 -6.95
C ASP A 52 2.79 -8.92 -5.82
N VAL A 53 2.40 -9.21 -4.58
CA VAL A 53 2.99 -8.62 -3.39
C VAL A 53 3.90 -9.62 -2.69
N SER A 54 5.07 -9.14 -2.26
CA SER A 54 6.04 -9.92 -1.50
C SER A 54 5.58 -10.18 -0.05
N GLU A 55 6.39 -10.92 0.70
CA GLU A 55 6.14 -11.09 2.13
C GLU A 55 6.15 -9.75 2.86
N PRO A 56 5.30 -9.59 3.88
CA PRO A 56 5.26 -8.35 4.64
C PRO A 56 6.50 -8.19 5.53
N HIS A 57 6.99 -6.96 5.62
CA HIS A 57 8.13 -6.58 6.45
C HIS A 57 7.64 -5.64 7.56
N PRO A 58 7.49 -6.13 8.80
CA PRO A 58 7.05 -5.29 9.90
C PRO A 58 8.04 -4.17 10.21
N SER A 59 7.53 -3.01 10.60
CA SER A 59 8.33 -1.88 11.05
C SER A 59 7.84 -1.45 12.44
N GLU A 60 8.57 -1.85 13.47
CA GLU A 60 8.18 -1.60 14.86
C GLU A 60 8.10 -0.12 15.21
N LYS A 61 8.83 0.72 14.49
CA LYS A 61 8.83 2.17 14.72
C LYS A 61 7.61 2.88 14.13
N ASN A 62 6.78 2.18 13.37
CA ASN A 62 5.59 2.73 12.72
C ASN A 62 5.90 4.01 11.94
N GLY A 63 6.98 3.98 11.13
CA GLY A 63 7.48 5.15 10.43
C GLY A 63 6.48 5.79 9.47
N ASP A 64 5.52 5.02 8.97
CA ASP A 64 4.51 5.54 8.04
C ASP A 64 3.24 6.08 8.72
N PHE A 65 3.18 6.07 10.05
CA PHE A 65 2.05 6.60 10.81
C PHE A 65 1.74 8.06 10.45
N TRP A 66 2.78 8.85 10.22
CA TRP A 66 2.63 10.27 9.87
C TRP A 66 1.87 10.48 8.55
N ARG A 67 1.90 9.49 7.66
CA ARG A 67 1.20 9.59 6.37
C ARG A 67 -0.31 9.59 6.54
N VAL A 68 -0.78 8.99 7.63
CA VAL A 68 -2.22 8.91 7.92
C VAL A 68 -2.66 10.08 8.80
N PHE A 69 -1.86 10.41 9.82
CA PHE A 69 -2.26 11.37 10.85
C PHE A 69 -1.45 12.68 10.84
N ASN A 70 -0.49 12.81 9.93
CA ASN A 70 0.39 13.97 9.81
C ASN A 70 1.12 14.28 11.14
N ARG A 71 1.52 13.21 11.82
CA ARG A 71 2.13 13.28 13.15
C ARG A 71 3.02 12.06 13.36
N THR A 72 4.17 12.25 14.02
CA THR A 72 5.06 11.14 14.35
C THR A 72 4.40 10.20 15.33
N TYR A 73 4.58 8.89 15.13
CA TYR A 73 4.03 7.88 16.02
C TYR A 73 4.63 7.96 17.42
N SER A 74 3.77 7.83 18.41
CA SER A 74 4.12 7.59 19.81
C SER A 74 2.90 6.96 20.50
N PRO A 75 3.06 6.28 21.63
CA PRO A 75 1.90 5.75 22.36
C PRO A 75 0.89 6.84 22.73
N GLU A 76 1.38 8.02 23.08
CA GLU A 76 0.54 9.16 23.42
C GLU A 76 -0.23 9.67 22.20
N ALA A 77 0.39 9.62 21.01
CA ALA A 77 -0.24 10.07 19.79
C ALA A 77 -1.50 9.25 19.47
N LEU A 78 -1.53 7.98 19.83
CA LEU A 78 -2.72 7.14 19.59
C LEU A 78 -3.96 7.63 20.33
N ASP A 79 -3.78 8.27 21.48
CA ASP A 79 -4.88 8.82 22.26
C ASP A 79 -5.28 10.23 21.82
N GLU A 80 -4.41 10.92 21.12
CA GLU A 80 -4.57 12.33 20.76
C GLU A 80 -5.03 12.56 19.32
N VAL A 81 -4.83 11.57 18.42
CA VAL A 81 -5.19 11.75 17.01
C VAL A 81 -6.70 11.67 16.81
N VAL A 82 -7.18 12.39 15.80
CA VAL A 82 -8.59 12.36 15.41
C VAL A 82 -8.80 11.22 14.43
N ALA A 83 -9.54 10.20 14.87
CA ALA A 83 -9.89 9.04 14.05
C ALA A 83 -11.29 9.23 13.47
N ASP A 84 -11.41 10.05 12.43
CA ASP A 84 -12.67 10.49 11.85
C ASP A 84 -13.09 9.69 10.60
N THR A 85 -12.26 8.75 10.14
CA THR A 85 -12.59 7.86 9.04
C THR A 85 -12.52 6.42 9.51
N ARG A 86 -13.16 5.51 8.76
CA ARG A 86 -13.12 4.08 9.07
C ARG A 86 -11.68 3.57 9.09
N MET A 87 -10.88 3.95 8.11
CA MET A 87 -9.50 3.52 8.02
C MET A 87 -8.68 4.00 9.22
N ARG A 88 -8.84 5.27 9.62
CA ARG A 88 -8.14 5.81 10.79
C ARG A 88 -8.55 5.13 12.09
N LYS A 89 -9.84 4.87 12.27
CA LYS A 89 -10.35 4.13 13.43
C LYS A 89 -9.77 2.73 13.49
N ASN A 90 -9.73 2.04 12.35
CA ASN A 90 -9.18 0.70 12.27
C ASN A 90 -7.67 0.70 12.55
N LEU A 91 -6.94 1.71 12.07
CA LEU A 91 -5.50 1.81 12.32
C LEU A 91 -5.20 2.05 13.79
N VAL A 92 -5.92 2.95 14.45
CA VAL A 92 -5.75 3.19 15.89
C VAL A 92 -5.99 1.90 16.69
N LYS A 93 -7.07 1.19 16.39
CA LYS A 93 -7.38 -0.09 17.03
C LYS A 93 -6.27 -1.11 16.82
N PHE A 94 -5.80 -1.24 15.59
CA PHE A 94 -4.73 -2.15 15.19
C PHE A 94 -3.46 -1.91 16.00
N LEU A 95 -3.06 -0.63 16.12
CA LEU A 95 -1.86 -0.27 16.86
C LEU A 95 -2.03 -0.42 18.38
N LYS A 96 -3.22 -0.15 18.91
CA LYS A 96 -3.51 -0.35 20.34
C LYS A 96 -3.52 -1.81 20.74
N GLU A 97 -3.76 -2.70 19.78
CA GLU A 97 -3.68 -4.16 20.00
C GLU A 97 -2.24 -4.68 20.03
N GLY A 98 -1.25 -3.81 19.92
CA GLY A 98 0.17 -4.16 19.95
C GLY A 98 0.76 -4.54 18.60
N LYS A 99 -0.01 -4.40 17.52
CA LYS A 99 0.46 -4.66 16.17
C LYS A 99 1.20 -3.43 15.64
N CYS A 100 2.01 -3.63 14.59
CA CYS A 100 2.76 -2.52 14.00
C CYS A 100 2.50 -2.42 12.50
N MET A 101 2.75 -1.24 11.96
CA MET A 101 2.77 -1.01 10.52
C MET A 101 4.01 -1.65 9.91
N GLY A 102 4.06 -1.68 8.61
CA GLY A 102 5.19 -2.23 7.87
C GLY A 102 5.07 -1.88 6.41
N TYR A 103 5.79 -2.61 5.58
CA TYR A 103 5.82 -2.39 4.14
C TYR A 103 6.00 -3.71 3.41
N ALA A 104 5.80 -3.66 2.11
CA ALA A 104 6.12 -4.76 1.22
C ALA A 104 6.49 -4.22 -0.15
N PHE A 105 7.01 -5.09 -0.99
CA PHE A 105 7.28 -4.79 -2.39
C PHE A 105 6.19 -5.42 -3.25
N GLY A 106 5.81 -4.75 -4.31
CA GLY A 106 4.86 -5.29 -5.25
C GLY A 106 5.32 -5.07 -6.68
N ILE A 107 4.85 -5.94 -7.58
CA ILE A 107 5.14 -5.83 -9.00
C ILE A 107 3.86 -5.96 -9.80
N ILE A 108 3.77 -5.16 -10.84
CA ILE A 108 2.75 -5.26 -11.88
C ILE A 108 3.47 -5.48 -13.20
N LEU A 109 3.07 -6.51 -13.94
CA LEU A 109 3.53 -6.72 -15.30
C LEU A 109 2.41 -6.31 -16.26
N TYR A 110 2.70 -5.38 -17.15
CA TYR A 110 1.72 -4.77 -18.05
C TYR A 110 2.17 -4.93 -19.51
N ASP A 111 1.28 -5.40 -20.37
CA ASP A 111 1.59 -5.68 -21.78
C ASP A 111 1.16 -4.59 -22.76
N GLY A 112 0.68 -3.45 -22.24
CA GLY A 112 0.14 -2.36 -23.04
C GLY A 112 -1.38 -2.34 -23.10
N GLU A 113 -2.02 -3.41 -22.67
CA GLU A 113 -3.47 -3.53 -22.63
C GLU A 113 -4.00 -3.93 -21.26
N LYS A 114 -3.31 -4.87 -20.60
CA LYS A 114 -3.75 -5.43 -19.31
C LYS A 114 -2.60 -5.81 -18.42
N ILE A 115 -2.89 -5.99 -17.14
CA ILE A 115 -1.98 -6.54 -16.16
C ILE A 115 -1.99 -8.07 -16.33
N ILE A 116 -0.82 -8.66 -16.56
CA ILE A 116 -0.68 -10.07 -16.95
C ILE A 116 -0.17 -11.00 -15.85
N ASN A 117 0.21 -10.47 -14.69
CA ASN A 117 0.70 -11.28 -13.57
C ASN A 117 -0.35 -11.55 -12.49
N GLN A 118 -1.61 -11.35 -12.83
CA GLN A 118 -2.73 -11.65 -11.93
C GLN A 118 -3.58 -12.77 -12.45
#